data_014d1095693770c8025e7e37584f1389
#
_entry.id   014d1095693770c8025e7e37584f1389
#
_cell.length_a   1.000
_cell.length_b   1.000
_cell.length_c   1.000
_cell.angle_alpha   90.00
_cell.angle_beta   90.00
_cell.angle_gamma   90.00
#
_symmetry.space_group_name_H-M   'P 1'
#
loop_
_entity.id
_entity.type
_entity.pdbx_description
1 polymer ?
#
loop_
_entity_poly.entity_id
_entity_poly.type
_entity_poly.pdbx_seq_one_letter_code
_entity_poly.pdbx_strand_id
1 'polypeptide(L)'
;VDMGVPELDPPAIPFQATEAASLYDIDVNGQVQRIAAVSMGNPHAVLTVADINTATVAELGAALESHERFPNRVNVGFMQIVDRSEIKLRVFERGVGETDACGSGACAAAVAAIQQELVDSPVTVHLTRGPLKIDWKGAGSPLIMSGPAKTVFHGRIRI
;
A
#
# COMPACT_ATOMS: atom_id res chain seq x y z
N VAL A 1 -14.26 1.57 -8.72
CA VAL A 1 -14.71 1.23 -7.36
C VAL A 1 -14.34 2.38 -6.44
N ASP A 2 -15.30 2.83 -5.62
CA ASP A 2 -15.04 3.73 -4.51
C ASP A 2 -14.44 2.92 -3.35
N MET A 3 -13.23 3.27 -2.95
CA MET A 3 -12.47 2.58 -1.88
C MET A 3 -12.60 3.27 -0.52
N GLY A 4 -13.42 4.31 -0.44
CA GLY A 4 -13.58 5.13 0.76
C GLY A 4 -12.48 6.17 0.94
N VAL A 5 -12.50 6.84 2.08
CA VAL A 5 -11.51 7.85 2.45
C VAL A 5 -10.31 7.15 3.12
N PRO A 6 -9.08 7.36 2.61
CA PRO A 6 -7.88 6.84 3.28
C PRO A 6 -7.73 7.42 4.69
N GLU A 7 -7.40 6.56 5.66
CA GLU A 7 -7.11 6.98 7.02
C GLU A 7 -5.60 7.18 7.22
N LEU A 8 -5.23 8.31 7.80
CA LEU A 8 -3.84 8.74 7.95
C LEU A 8 -3.46 9.03 9.41
N ASP A 9 -4.46 9.04 10.30
CA ASP A 9 -4.22 9.22 11.73
C ASP A 9 -3.68 7.92 12.36
N PRO A 10 -2.48 7.95 12.95
CA PRO A 10 -1.84 6.74 13.48
C PRO A 10 -2.71 5.88 14.39
N PRO A 11 -3.45 6.41 15.39
CA PRO A 11 -4.36 5.61 16.20
C PRO A 11 -5.44 4.89 15.40
N ALA A 12 -5.95 5.51 14.33
CA ALA A 12 -7.01 4.93 13.48
C ALA A 12 -6.46 3.92 12.45
N ILE A 13 -5.14 3.94 12.15
CA ILE A 13 -4.48 2.98 11.24
C ILE A 13 -4.33 1.57 11.82
N PRO A 14 -4.36 1.20 13.00
CA PRO A 14 -3.69 1.26 14.27
C PRO A 14 -2.15 1.14 14.18
N PHE A 15 -1.52 2.25 14.33
CA PHE A 15 -0.06 2.38 14.25
C PHE A 15 0.45 3.23 15.42
N GLN A 16 1.49 2.77 16.10
CA GLN A 16 2.07 3.49 17.24
C GLN A 16 3.03 4.58 16.75
N ALA A 17 2.60 5.83 16.86
CA ALA A 17 3.40 7.02 16.61
C ALA A 17 3.04 8.12 17.60
N THR A 18 3.98 9.02 17.90
CA THR A 18 3.77 10.17 18.80
C THR A 18 2.94 11.28 18.15
N GLU A 19 3.05 11.41 16.83
CA GLU A 19 2.36 12.43 16.03
C GLU A 19 2.15 11.94 14.59
N ALA A 20 1.20 12.54 13.89
CA ALA A 20 0.95 12.23 12.49
C ALA A 20 2.05 12.83 11.59
N ALA A 21 2.55 12.02 10.65
CA ALA A 21 3.55 12.42 9.67
C ALA A 21 3.33 11.67 8.34
N SER A 22 3.90 12.20 7.25
CA SER A 22 3.89 11.50 5.95
C SER A 22 4.85 10.33 5.88
N LEU A 23 5.90 10.35 6.72
CA LEU A 23 6.92 9.30 6.82
C LEU A 23 7.32 9.08 8.27
N TYR A 24 7.62 7.84 8.59
CA TYR A 24 8.05 7.39 9.91
C TYR A 24 9.32 6.55 9.80
N ASP A 25 10.30 6.84 10.64
CA ASP A 25 11.45 5.97 10.81
C ASP A 25 11.07 4.80 11.74
N ILE A 26 11.38 3.58 11.32
CA ILE A 26 11.10 2.34 12.05
C ILE A 26 12.35 1.44 12.05
N ASP A 27 12.79 0.98 13.23
CA ASP A 27 13.93 0.08 13.32
C ASP A 27 13.50 -1.34 13.00
N VAL A 28 14.11 -1.94 12.00
CA VAL A 28 13.91 -3.34 11.66
C VAL A 28 15.25 -4.07 11.73
N ASN A 29 15.43 -4.88 12.74
CA ASN A 29 16.66 -5.66 12.97
C ASN A 29 17.93 -4.79 13.02
N GLY A 30 17.87 -3.62 13.63
CA GLY A 30 18.98 -2.68 13.75
C GLY A 30 19.22 -1.82 12.50
N GLN A 31 18.32 -1.85 11.54
CA GLN A 31 18.35 -1.00 10.35
C GLN A 31 17.10 -0.11 10.32
N VAL A 32 17.31 1.19 10.21
CA VAL A 32 16.21 2.15 10.10
C VAL A 32 15.61 2.07 8.70
N GLN A 33 14.32 1.74 8.65
CA GLN A 33 13.50 1.82 7.45
C GLN A 33 12.59 3.04 7.51
N ARG A 34 12.32 3.65 6.38
CA ARG A 34 11.39 4.79 6.31
C ARG A 34 10.12 4.37 5.61
N ILE A 35 8.98 4.46 6.32
CA ILE A 35 7.69 4.01 5.85
C ILE A 35 6.65 5.14 5.87
N ALA A 36 5.70 5.09 4.96
CA ALA A 36 4.40 5.76 5.12
C ALA A 36 3.40 4.76 5.72
N ALA A 37 2.55 5.22 6.64
CA ALA A 37 1.47 4.42 7.22
C ALA A 37 0.12 4.94 6.72
N VAL A 38 -0.71 4.03 6.17
CA VAL A 38 -2.02 4.35 5.58
C VAL A 38 -2.99 3.22 5.90
N SER A 39 -4.26 3.51 6.21
CA SER A 39 -5.30 2.49 6.25
C SER A 39 -6.33 2.71 5.12
N MET A 40 -6.64 1.63 4.42
CA MET A 40 -7.71 1.51 3.43
C MET A 40 -8.84 0.60 3.97
N GLY A 41 -9.12 0.69 5.31
CA GLY A 41 -9.92 -0.28 6.05
C GLY A 41 -9.09 -1.42 6.62
N ASN A 42 -7.84 -1.53 6.20
CA ASN A 42 -6.79 -2.39 6.75
C ASN A 42 -5.44 -1.64 6.71
N PRO A 43 -4.52 -1.90 7.66
CA PRO A 43 -3.27 -1.14 7.77
C PRO A 43 -2.27 -1.52 6.68
N HIS A 44 -1.58 -0.51 6.16
CA HIS A 44 -0.49 -0.62 5.19
C HIS A 44 0.72 0.19 5.63
N ALA A 45 1.92 -0.41 5.57
CA ALA A 45 3.22 0.25 5.64
C ALA A 45 3.81 0.27 4.22
N VAL A 46 4.15 1.44 3.70
CA VAL A 46 4.67 1.59 2.33
C VAL A 46 6.10 2.12 2.38
N LEU A 47 7.02 1.36 1.78
CA LEU A 47 8.41 1.77 1.60
C LEU A 47 8.65 2.18 0.15
N THR A 48 9.47 3.22 -0.05
CA THR A 48 10.00 3.56 -1.37
C THR A 48 11.33 2.84 -1.58
N VAL A 49 11.45 2.11 -2.69
CA VAL A 49 12.65 1.36 -3.07
C VAL A 49 13.21 1.87 -4.40
N ALA A 50 14.51 1.76 -4.59
CA ALA A 50 15.17 2.20 -5.82
C ALA A 50 14.84 1.28 -7.01
N ASP A 51 14.80 -0.03 -6.79
CA ASP A 51 14.44 -1.03 -7.80
C ASP A 51 13.56 -2.12 -7.17
N ILE A 52 12.36 -2.26 -7.73
CA ILE A 52 11.36 -3.21 -7.27
C ILE A 52 11.81 -4.68 -7.45
N ASN A 53 12.69 -4.94 -8.44
CA ASN A 53 13.13 -6.29 -8.74
C ASN A 53 14.17 -6.82 -7.73
N THR A 54 14.92 -5.91 -7.10
CA THR A 54 15.95 -6.26 -6.11
C THR A 54 15.48 -6.09 -4.67
N ALA A 55 14.25 -5.60 -4.46
CA ALA A 55 13.68 -5.42 -3.14
C ALA A 55 13.52 -6.77 -2.41
N THR A 56 13.98 -6.83 -1.15
CA THR A 56 13.93 -8.02 -0.28
C THR A 56 12.53 -8.19 0.34
N VAL A 57 11.50 -8.34 -0.52
CA VAL A 57 10.08 -8.31 -0.12
C VAL A 57 9.77 -9.39 0.92
N ALA A 58 10.25 -10.62 0.73
CA ALA A 58 9.94 -11.72 1.64
C ALA A 58 10.56 -11.50 3.04
N GLU A 59 11.81 -11.08 3.11
CA GLU A 59 12.54 -10.93 4.36
C GLU A 59 12.09 -9.66 5.13
N LEU A 60 12.19 -8.49 4.49
CA LEU A 60 11.82 -7.23 5.11
C LEU A 60 10.31 -7.11 5.31
N GLY A 61 9.51 -7.68 4.39
CA GLY A 61 8.06 -7.73 4.51
C GLY A 61 7.60 -8.52 5.72
N ALA A 62 8.16 -9.71 5.97
CA ALA A 62 7.84 -10.52 7.15
C ALA A 62 8.22 -9.83 8.47
N ALA A 63 9.39 -9.15 8.50
CA ALA A 63 9.85 -8.43 9.68
C ALA A 63 8.96 -7.21 10.00
N LEU A 64 8.54 -6.45 8.97
CA LEU A 64 7.65 -5.30 9.15
C LEU A 64 6.21 -5.72 9.44
N GLU A 65 5.71 -6.79 8.80
CA GLU A 65 4.33 -7.28 8.97
C GLU A 65 3.98 -7.49 10.44
N SER A 66 4.93 -8.00 11.22
CA SER A 66 4.77 -8.34 12.64
C SER A 66 5.47 -7.35 13.59
N HIS A 67 5.88 -6.18 13.09
CA HIS A 67 6.59 -5.19 13.89
C HIS A 67 5.72 -4.65 15.03
N GLU A 68 6.32 -4.44 16.22
CA GLU A 68 5.62 -4.05 17.46
C GLU A 68 4.80 -2.75 17.34
N ARG A 69 5.21 -1.82 16.47
CA ARG A 69 4.46 -0.58 16.21
C ARG A 69 3.14 -0.79 15.48
N PHE A 70 2.90 -1.99 14.94
CA PHE A 70 1.63 -2.40 14.32
C PHE A 70 0.97 -3.52 15.13
N PRO A 71 0.22 -3.21 16.19
CA PRO A 71 -0.33 -4.22 17.13
C PRO A 71 -1.27 -5.21 16.45
N ASN A 72 -1.88 -4.85 15.33
CA ASN A 72 -2.77 -5.69 14.54
C ASN A 72 -2.10 -6.24 13.28
N ARG A 73 -0.74 -6.23 13.22
CA ARG A 73 0.05 -6.49 12.02
C ARG A 73 -0.29 -5.54 10.87
N VAL A 74 0.44 -5.63 9.78
CA VAL A 74 0.34 -4.69 8.66
C VAL A 74 0.60 -5.38 7.32
N ASN A 75 -0.02 -4.90 6.23
CA ASN A 75 0.40 -5.22 4.86
C ASN A 75 1.58 -4.32 4.50
N VAL A 76 2.61 -4.86 3.86
CA VAL A 76 3.83 -4.11 3.53
C VAL A 76 3.95 -3.93 2.03
N GLY A 77 3.90 -2.68 1.58
CA GLY A 77 4.07 -2.30 0.18
C GLY A 77 5.50 -1.83 -0.12
N PHE A 78 6.10 -2.38 -1.15
CA PHE A 78 7.38 -1.96 -1.71
C PHE A 78 7.10 -1.22 -3.00
N MET A 79 7.35 0.08 -3.01
CA MET A 79 6.98 0.99 -4.09
C MET A 79 8.22 1.55 -4.78
N GLN A 80 8.28 1.44 -6.10
CA GLN A 80 9.24 2.13 -6.94
C GLN A 80 8.54 3.23 -7.73
N ILE A 81 9.02 4.45 -7.63
CA ILE A 81 8.56 5.56 -8.48
C ILE A 81 9.16 5.37 -9.88
N VAL A 82 8.32 5.35 -10.91
CA VAL A 82 8.73 5.31 -12.32
C VAL A 82 8.81 6.74 -12.86
N ASP A 83 7.72 7.48 -12.72
CA ASP A 83 7.62 8.91 -13.03
C ASP A 83 6.48 9.54 -12.22
N ARG A 84 6.08 10.78 -12.57
CA ARG A 84 5.01 11.48 -11.84
C ARG A 84 3.61 10.89 -12.00
N SER A 85 3.44 9.96 -12.92
CA SER A 85 2.13 9.33 -13.24
C SER A 85 2.11 7.82 -13.00
N GLU A 86 3.26 7.20 -12.72
CA GLU A 86 3.39 5.75 -12.65
C GLU A 86 4.29 5.29 -11.49
N ILE A 87 3.83 4.24 -10.80
CA ILE A 87 4.62 3.51 -9.79
C ILE A 87 4.56 2.01 -10.04
N LYS A 88 5.59 1.26 -9.61
CA LYS A 88 5.57 -0.20 -9.51
C LYS A 88 5.42 -0.60 -8.07
N LEU A 89 4.69 -1.69 -7.82
CA LEU A 89 4.39 -2.15 -6.48
C LEU A 89 4.48 -3.67 -6.35
N ARG A 90 5.13 -4.14 -5.28
CA ARG A 90 5.03 -5.51 -4.76
C ARG A 90 4.51 -5.44 -3.33
N VAL A 91 3.69 -6.40 -2.92
CA VAL A 91 3.05 -6.39 -1.60
C VAL A 91 3.28 -7.70 -0.88
N PHE A 92 3.70 -7.60 0.38
CA PHE A 92 3.68 -8.68 1.36
C PHE A 92 2.41 -8.52 2.20
N GLU A 93 1.43 -9.39 1.99
CA GLU A 93 0.14 -9.29 2.65
C GLU A 93 0.14 -9.94 4.03
N ARG A 94 -0.53 -9.30 4.97
CA ARG A 94 -0.69 -9.70 6.36
C ARG A 94 -1.26 -11.12 6.47
N GLY A 95 -0.48 -12.04 7.08
CA GLY A 95 -0.88 -13.43 7.28
C GLY A 95 -0.82 -14.32 6.05
N VAL A 96 -0.36 -13.79 4.90
CA VAL A 96 -0.32 -14.54 3.62
C VAL A 96 1.11 -14.63 3.07
N GLY A 97 1.85 -13.52 3.07
CA GLY A 97 3.13 -13.40 2.40
C GLY A 97 3.05 -12.55 1.13
N GLU A 98 4.04 -12.66 0.25
CA GLU A 98 4.02 -11.93 -1.01
C GLU A 98 2.93 -12.44 -1.95
N THR A 99 2.12 -11.52 -2.51
CA THR A 99 1.03 -11.81 -3.44
C THR A 99 1.18 -11.03 -4.74
N ASP A 100 0.59 -11.56 -5.81
CA ASP A 100 0.68 -10.97 -7.16
C ASP A 100 -0.18 -9.70 -7.34
N ALA A 101 -1.20 -9.50 -6.47
CA ALA A 101 -2.12 -8.37 -6.57
C ALA A 101 -2.79 -8.08 -5.22
N CYS A 102 -2.77 -6.82 -4.82
CA CYS A 102 -3.43 -6.30 -3.64
C CYS A 102 -4.04 -4.93 -3.95
N GLY A 103 -5.37 -4.86 -4.09
CA GLY A 103 -6.07 -3.62 -4.44
C GLY A 103 -5.92 -2.52 -3.38
N SER A 104 -6.12 -2.85 -2.10
CA SER A 104 -5.92 -1.90 -0.99
C SER A 104 -4.47 -1.48 -0.86
N GLY A 105 -3.51 -2.38 -1.14
CA GLY A 105 -2.08 -2.07 -1.19
C GLY A 105 -1.74 -1.07 -2.29
N ALA A 106 -2.34 -1.22 -3.49
CA ALA A 106 -2.19 -0.26 -4.58
C ALA A 106 -2.73 1.13 -4.20
N CYS A 107 -3.90 1.17 -3.54
CA CYS A 107 -4.47 2.41 -3.04
C CYS A 107 -3.57 3.07 -1.99
N ALA A 108 -3.08 2.32 -1.01
CA ALA A 108 -2.20 2.83 0.04
C ALA A 108 -0.87 3.35 -0.52
N ALA A 109 -0.27 2.65 -1.50
CA ALA A 109 0.96 3.09 -2.17
C ALA A 109 0.75 4.40 -2.94
N ALA A 110 -0.35 4.53 -3.67
CA ALA A 110 -0.71 5.76 -4.38
C ALA A 110 -0.90 6.93 -3.41
N VAL A 111 -1.64 6.72 -2.31
CA VAL A 111 -1.84 7.74 -1.25
C VAL A 111 -0.50 8.17 -0.67
N ALA A 112 0.36 7.23 -0.30
CA ALA A 112 1.70 7.51 0.25
C ALA A 112 2.57 8.32 -0.72
N ALA A 113 2.55 7.99 -2.01
CA ALA A 113 3.31 8.69 -3.03
C ALA A 113 2.78 10.11 -3.31
N ILE A 114 1.45 10.27 -3.36
CA ILE A 114 0.79 11.58 -3.57
C ILE A 114 1.04 12.50 -2.36
N GLN A 115 0.91 12.00 -1.13
CA GLN A 115 1.18 12.79 0.08
C GLN A 115 2.62 13.30 0.17
N GLN A 116 3.56 12.53 -0.37
CA GLN A 116 4.97 12.91 -0.43
C GLN A 116 5.31 13.75 -1.67
N GLU A 117 4.32 14.10 -2.49
CA GLU A 117 4.47 14.85 -3.74
C GLU A 117 5.42 14.17 -4.76
N LEU A 118 5.57 12.85 -4.66
CA LEU A 118 6.39 12.04 -5.58
C LEU A 118 5.69 11.78 -6.90
N VAL A 119 4.37 11.71 -6.89
CA VAL A 119 3.51 11.49 -8.07
C VAL A 119 2.29 12.42 -8.04
N ASP A 120 1.66 12.57 -9.21
CA ASP A 120 0.39 13.30 -9.37
C ASP A 120 -0.79 12.33 -9.40
N SER A 121 -1.99 12.81 -9.03
CA SER A 121 -3.23 12.05 -9.21
C SER A 121 -3.88 12.43 -10.56
N PRO A 122 -4.39 11.46 -11.32
CA PRO A 122 -4.41 10.03 -11.06
C PRO A 122 -3.08 9.34 -11.38
N VAL A 123 -2.73 8.30 -10.61
CA VAL A 123 -1.51 7.51 -10.77
C VAL A 123 -1.81 6.08 -11.20
N THR A 124 -0.98 5.52 -12.09
CA THR A 124 -1.03 4.11 -12.48
C THR A 124 -0.09 3.30 -11.58
N VAL A 125 -0.65 2.28 -10.93
CA VAL A 125 0.09 1.36 -10.07
C VAL A 125 0.26 0.03 -10.79
N HIS A 126 1.50 -0.32 -11.15
CA HIS A 126 1.83 -1.59 -11.81
C HIS A 126 2.07 -2.69 -10.78
N LEU A 127 1.19 -3.66 -10.73
CA LEU A 127 1.30 -4.90 -9.96
C LEU A 127 1.69 -6.06 -10.89
N THR A 128 2.10 -7.20 -10.34
CA THR A 128 2.47 -8.40 -11.11
C THR A 128 1.36 -8.85 -12.06
N ARG A 129 0.08 -8.73 -11.66
CA ARG A 129 -1.10 -9.14 -12.46
C ARG A 129 -1.66 -8.06 -13.37
N GLY A 130 -1.07 -6.88 -13.39
CA GLY A 130 -1.47 -5.78 -14.25
C GLY A 130 -1.67 -4.46 -13.53
N PRO A 131 -1.93 -3.39 -14.28
CA PRO A 131 -2.04 -2.06 -13.72
C PRO A 131 -3.43 -1.79 -13.12
N LEU A 132 -3.42 -0.96 -12.06
CA LEU A 132 -4.59 -0.30 -11.51
C LEU A 132 -4.39 1.22 -11.61
N LYS A 133 -5.46 1.96 -11.90
CA LYS A 133 -5.45 3.43 -11.89
C LYS A 133 -6.11 3.92 -10.62
N ILE A 134 -5.41 4.76 -9.90
CA ILE A 134 -5.84 5.33 -8.61
C ILE A 134 -6.03 6.84 -8.77
N ASP A 135 -7.22 7.32 -8.46
CA ASP A 135 -7.56 8.75 -8.44
C ASP A 135 -7.92 9.16 -7.01
N TRP A 136 -7.13 10.06 -6.44
CA TRP A 136 -7.34 10.59 -5.10
C TRP A 136 -7.05 12.09 -5.05
N LYS A 137 -7.99 12.87 -4.55
CA LYS A 137 -7.93 14.34 -4.53
C LYS A 137 -7.32 14.92 -3.27
N GLY A 138 -6.76 14.07 -2.40
CA GLY A 138 -6.15 14.49 -1.14
C GLY A 138 -6.99 14.18 0.10
N ALA A 139 -6.45 14.50 1.27
CA ALA A 139 -7.02 14.18 2.56
C ALA A 139 -8.50 14.57 2.69
N GLY A 140 -9.30 13.67 3.27
CA GLY A 140 -10.75 13.84 3.43
C GLY A 140 -11.58 13.53 2.20
N SER A 141 -10.95 13.23 1.04
CA SER A 141 -11.66 12.81 -0.19
C SER A 141 -11.67 11.30 -0.36
N PRO A 142 -12.75 10.72 -0.92
CA PRO A 142 -12.75 9.31 -1.28
C PRO A 142 -11.74 9.02 -2.39
N LEU A 143 -11.18 7.82 -2.38
CA LEU A 143 -10.26 7.32 -3.37
C LEU A 143 -10.99 6.41 -4.36
N ILE A 144 -10.79 6.63 -5.65
CA ILE A 144 -11.38 5.82 -6.73
C ILE A 144 -10.32 4.92 -7.34
N MET A 145 -10.56 3.61 -7.32
CA MET A 145 -9.74 2.61 -7.98
C MET A 145 -10.41 2.12 -9.27
N SER A 146 -9.68 2.11 -10.38
CA SER A 146 -10.12 1.57 -11.66
C SER A 146 -9.16 0.46 -12.11
N GLY A 147 -9.71 -0.62 -12.64
CA GLY A 147 -8.94 -1.75 -13.15
C GLY A 147 -9.74 -2.62 -14.08
N PRO A 148 -9.11 -3.58 -14.79
CA PRO A 148 -9.79 -4.49 -15.70
C PRO A 148 -10.66 -5.49 -14.92
N ALA A 149 -11.79 -5.86 -15.54
CA ALA A 149 -12.65 -6.93 -15.07
C ALA A 149 -12.97 -7.88 -16.23
N LYS A 150 -12.72 -9.18 -16.02
CA LYS A 150 -13.01 -10.23 -16.99
C LYS A 150 -13.92 -11.29 -16.38
N THR A 151 -15.00 -11.64 -17.07
CA THR A 151 -15.80 -12.82 -16.70
C THR A 151 -15.00 -14.08 -17.00
N VAL A 152 -14.74 -14.90 -15.97
CA VAL A 152 -14.01 -16.16 -16.09
C VAL A 152 -14.95 -17.37 -16.24
N PHE A 153 -16.14 -17.32 -15.62
CA PHE A 153 -17.18 -18.34 -15.78
C PHE A 153 -18.54 -17.79 -15.36
N HIS A 154 -19.61 -18.49 -15.76
CA HIS A 154 -20.96 -18.31 -15.23
C HIS A 154 -21.35 -19.57 -14.47
N GLY A 155 -21.95 -19.43 -13.29
CA GLY A 155 -22.38 -20.53 -12.46
C GLY A 155 -23.79 -20.32 -11.92
N ARG A 156 -24.44 -21.42 -11.47
CA ARG A 156 -25.71 -21.39 -10.75
C ARG A 156 -25.53 -22.15 -9.43
N ILE A 157 -26.09 -21.60 -8.36
CA ILE A 157 -26.13 -22.24 -7.04
C ILE A 157 -27.59 -22.46 -6.66
N ARG A 158 -27.88 -23.61 -6.05
CA ARG A 158 -29.17 -23.84 -5.39
C ARG A 158 -28.98 -23.49 -3.91
N ILE A 159 -29.84 -22.65 -3.41
CA ILE A 159 -29.88 -22.23 -2.00
C ILE A 159 -31.00 -23.03 -1.35
#